data_d817827260ab7f286c30b2d9eb710249
#
_entry.id   d817827260ab7f286c30b2d9eb710249
#
_cell.length_a   1.000
_cell.length_b   1.000
_cell.length_c   1.000
_cell.angle_alpha   90.00
_cell.angle_beta   90.00
_cell.angle_gamma   90.00
#
_symmetry.space_group_name_H-M   'P 1'
#
loop_
_entity.id
_entity.type
_entity.pdbx_description
1 polymer ?
#
loop_
_entity_poly.entity_id
_entity_poly.type
_entity_poly.pdbx_seq_one_letter_code
_entity_poly.pdbx_strand_id
1 'polypeptide(L)'
;MAKAKNPVRSSAKTLRILEALRELDGARVTELAEYLDTSKGTVHHHLSTLREFQYVTKNGDTYELGLHLFELGEYTRRGTDVYEVAKPEVDELAEEVGEMANLMIEDHGMGVYLYIARGENAVNLDTKIGTRQYLHTSALGKSILANMPDEEFESVLDEYGLPAETPNTVTDRAELEGELEAIRDRGVAFDGEERAEGIRCVAAPITDQRGSLIGAVSVSGPSSRLK
;
A
#
# COMPACT_ATOMS: atom_id res chain seq x y z
N MET A 1 2.86 -5.25 -14.23
CA MET A 1 2.89 -6.73 -13.99
C MET A 1 2.84 -7.52 -15.28
N ALA A 2 3.69 -8.55 -15.43
CA ALA A 2 3.55 -9.48 -16.54
C ALA A 2 2.18 -10.18 -16.46
N LYS A 3 1.29 -9.90 -17.41
CA LYS A 3 0.01 -10.61 -17.50
C LYS A 3 0.24 -12.09 -17.70
N ALA A 4 -0.41 -12.94 -16.89
CA ALA A 4 -0.36 -14.39 -17.09
C ALA A 4 -0.82 -14.75 -18.50
N LYS A 5 -0.03 -15.54 -19.22
CA LYS A 5 -0.35 -15.96 -20.60
C LYS A 5 -1.69 -16.71 -20.69
N ASN A 6 -2.02 -17.50 -19.66
CA ASN A 6 -3.24 -18.30 -19.58
C ASN A 6 -3.82 -18.28 -18.16
N PRO A 7 -4.46 -17.18 -17.70
CA PRO A 7 -5.03 -17.12 -16.37
C PRO A 7 -6.22 -18.08 -16.24
N VAL A 8 -6.31 -18.79 -15.11
CA VAL A 8 -7.48 -19.60 -14.77
C VAL A 8 -8.64 -18.65 -14.43
N ARG A 9 -9.61 -18.54 -15.32
CA ARG A 9 -10.72 -17.57 -15.22
C ARG A 9 -11.53 -17.71 -13.92
N SER A 10 -11.73 -18.94 -13.43
CA SER A 10 -12.43 -19.16 -12.16
C SER A 10 -11.64 -18.62 -10.98
N SER A 11 -10.31 -18.85 -10.91
CA SER A 11 -9.46 -18.32 -9.86
C SER A 11 -9.44 -16.79 -9.86
N ALA A 12 -9.29 -16.17 -11.03
CA ALA A 12 -9.35 -14.72 -11.17
C ALA A 12 -10.69 -14.15 -10.67
N LYS A 13 -11.81 -14.83 -10.96
CA LYS A 13 -13.12 -14.42 -10.48
C LYS A 13 -13.25 -14.55 -8.96
N THR A 14 -12.68 -15.60 -8.36
CA THR A 14 -12.65 -15.77 -6.90
C THR A 14 -11.92 -14.62 -6.23
N LEU A 15 -10.74 -14.24 -6.75
CA LEU A 15 -9.95 -13.12 -6.23
C LEU A 15 -10.70 -11.79 -6.35
N ARG A 16 -11.36 -11.53 -7.50
CA ARG A 16 -12.17 -10.32 -7.69
C ARG A 16 -13.36 -10.23 -6.71
N ILE A 17 -13.92 -11.36 -6.31
CA ILE A 17 -14.98 -11.39 -5.29
C ILE A 17 -14.46 -10.97 -3.93
N LEU A 18 -13.24 -11.40 -3.54
CA LEU A 18 -12.61 -10.95 -2.29
C LEU A 18 -12.32 -9.43 -2.31
N GLU A 19 -11.82 -8.92 -3.43
CA GLU A 19 -11.58 -7.48 -3.61
C GLU A 19 -12.90 -6.68 -3.53
N ALA A 20 -13.95 -7.15 -4.23
CA ALA A 20 -15.27 -6.50 -4.19
C ALA A 20 -15.87 -6.50 -2.78
N LEU A 21 -15.71 -7.58 -2.00
CA LEU A 21 -16.15 -7.63 -0.61
C LEU A 21 -15.44 -6.61 0.26
N ARG A 22 -14.15 -6.36 0.02
CA ARG A 22 -13.38 -5.31 0.70
C ARG A 22 -13.88 -3.91 0.31
N GLU A 23 -14.11 -3.65 -0.97
CA GLU A 23 -14.50 -2.34 -1.49
C GLU A 23 -15.93 -1.95 -1.06
N LEU A 24 -16.82 -2.94 -0.98
CA LEU A 24 -18.22 -2.75 -0.57
C LEU A 24 -18.43 -2.85 0.95
N ASP A 25 -17.37 -3.08 1.73
CA ASP A 25 -17.44 -3.31 3.19
C ASP A 25 -18.43 -4.43 3.57
N GLY A 26 -18.37 -5.54 2.82
CA GLY A 26 -19.32 -6.63 2.85
C GLY A 26 -20.46 -6.44 1.85
N ALA A 27 -21.02 -7.55 1.34
CA ALA A 27 -22.07 -7.48 0.32
C ALA A 27 -22.93 -8.74 0.29
N ARG A 28 -24.14 -8.58 -0.25
CA ARG A 28 -25.04 -9.70 -0.60
C ARG A 28 -24.67 -10.27 -1.98
N VAL A 29 -25.12 -11.50 -2.25
CA VAL A 29 -24.93 -12.15 -3.56
C VAL A 29 -25.42 -11.27 -4.72
N THR A 30 -26.53 -10.55 -4.52
CA THR A 30 -27.11 -9.67 -5.55
C THR A 30 -26.24 -8.48 -5.87
N GLU A 31 -25.69 -7.84 -4.85
CA GLU A 31 -24.82 -6.66 -4.96
C GLU A 31 -23.48 -7.03 -5.62
N LEU A 32 -22.88 -8.14 -5.21
CA LEU A 32 -21.68 -8.67 -5.86
C LEU A 32 -21.90 -9.06 -7.32
N ALA A 33 -23.07 -9.64 -7.63
CA ALA A 33 -23.40 -10.03 -9.00
C ALA A 33 -23.53 -8.82 -9.93
N GLU A 34 -24.13 -7.74 -9.43
CA GLU A 34 -24.27 -6.46 -10.12
C GLU A 34 -22.91 -5.77 -10.26
N TYR A 35 -22.15 -5.63 -9.15
CA TYR A 35 -20.85 -4.97 -9.13
C TYR A 35 -19.82 -5.63 -10.07
N LEU A 36 -19.83 -6.97 -10.14
CA LEU A 36 -18.88 -7.75 -10.96
C LEU A 36 -19.40 -8.10 -12.35
N ASP A 37 -20.58 -7.59 -12.74
CA ASP A 37 -21.26 -7.94 -14.01
C ASP A 37 -21.28 -9.46 -14.25
N THR A 38 -21.82 -10.23 -13.28
CA THR A 38 -21.84 -11.69 -13.36
C THR A 38 -23.15 -12.28 -12.81
N SER A 39 -23.41 -13.57 -13.07
CA SER A 39 -24.63 -14.21 -12.58
C SER A 39 -24.60 -14.46 -11.07
N LYS A 40 -25.77 -14.33 -10.40
CA LYS A 40 -25.93 -14.66 -8.97
C LYS A 40 -25.51 -16.10 -8.66
N GLY A 41 -25.79 -17.05 -9.55
CA GLY A 41 -25.36 -18.44 -9.41
C GLY A 41 -23.85 -18.58 -9.37
N THR A 42 -23.14 -17.86 -10.25
CA THR A 42 -21.67 -17.86 -10.27
C THR A 42 -21.11 -17.30 -8.96
N VAL A 43 -21.58 -16.13 -8.52
CA VAL A 43 -21.16 -15.54 -7.25
C VAL A 43 -21.40 -16.49 -6.08
N HIS A 44 -22.59 -17.10 -6.02
CA HIS A 44 -22.94 -18.03 -4.95
C HIS A 44 -22.00 -19.24 -4.88
N HIS A 45 -21.60 -19.82 -6.02
CA HIS A 45 -20.67 -20.94 -6.06
C HIS A 45 -19.27 -20.54 -5.52
N HIS A 46 -18.73 -19.38 -5.94
CA HIS A 46 -17.48 -18.89 -5.43
C HIS A 46 -17.53 -18.57 -3.93
N LEU A 47 -18.59 -17.90 -3.46
CA LEU A 47 -18.78 -17.59 -2.04
C LEU A 47 -18.93 -18.87 -1.19
N SER A 48 -19.59 -19.90 -1.71
CA SER A 48 -19.70 -21.19 -1.02
C SER A 48 -18.33 -21.82 -0.81
N THR A 49 -17.49 -21.84 -1.86
CA THR A 49 -16.12 -22.33 -1.77
C THR A 49 -15.28 -21.47 -0.80
N LEU A 50 -15.30 -20.14 -0.95
CA LEU A 50 -14.57 -19.24 -0.07
C LEU A 50 -14.98 -19.41 1.40
N ARG A 51 -16.26 -19.67 1.67
CA ARG A 51 -16.76 -19.93 3.03
C ARG A 51 -16.30 -21.28 3.56
N GLU A 52 -16.29 -22.33 2.73
CA GLU A 52 -15.76 -23.65 3.10
C GLU A 52 -14.31 -23.56 3.53
N PHE A 53 -13.50 -22.77 2.82
CA PHE A 53 -12.08 -22.51 3.15
C PHE A 53 -11.87 -21.35 4.14
N GLN A 54 -12.91 -20.81 4.76
CA GLN A 54 -12.89 -19.77 5.80
C GLN A 54 -12.34 -18.39 5.34
N TYR A 55 -12.20 -18.16 4.04
CA TYR A 55 -11.82 -16.85 3.48
C TYR A 55 -12.94 -15.82 3.58
N VAL A 56 -14.20 -16.28 3.69
CA VAL A 56 -15.39 -15.45 3.78
C VAL A 56 -16.29 -15.97 4.88
N THR A 57 -16.89 -15.05 5.64
CA THR A 57 -17.95 -15.32 6.60
C THR A 57 -19.31 -14.89 6.05
N LYS A 58 -20.41 -15.37 6.65
CA LYS A 58 -21.75 -14.96 6.30
C LYS A 58 -22.50 -14.56 7.55
N ASN A 59 -22.99 -13.32 7.57
CA ASN A 59 -23.81 -12.77 8.63
C ASN A 59 -25.19 -12.40 8.07
N GLY A 60 -26.22 -13.16 8.39
CA GLY A 60 -27.52 -13.03 7.75
C GLY A 60 -27.43 -13.32 6.24
N ASP A 61 -27.71 -12.30 5.42
CA ASP A 61 -27.60 -12.35 3.95
C ASP A 61 -26.32 -11.73 3.39
N THR A 62 -25.52 -11.08 4.25
CA THR A 62 -24.28 -10.38 3.88
C THR A 62 -23.09 -11.30 4.03
N TYR A 63 -22.17 -11.25 3.07
CA TYR A 63 -20.88 -11.91 3.09
C TYR A 63 -19.80 -10.88 3.40
N GLU A 64 -18.83 -11.26 4.22
CA GLU A 64 -17.72 -10.43 4.68
C GLU A 64 -16.41 -11.20 4.57
N LEU A 65 -15.27 -10.51 4.53
CA LEU A 65 -13.95 -11.15 4.53
C LEU A 65 -13.72 -11.91 5.85
N GLY A 66 -13.20 -13.12 5.76
CA GLY A 66 -12.90 -13.98 6.90
C GLY A 66 -11.52 -13.69 7.51
N LEU A 67 -11.37 -13.96 8.82
CA LEU A 67 -10.12 -13.75 9.54
C LEU A 67 -8.95 -14.64 9.06
N HIS A 68 -9.22 -15.68 8.28
CA HIS A 68 -8.15 -16.49 7.67
C HIS A 68 -7.27 -15.66 6.72
N LEU A 69 -7.81 -14.59 6.07
CA LEU A 69 -7.03 -13.64 5.31
C LEU A 69 -6.03 -12.87 6.18
N PHE A 70 -6.41 -12.53 7.42
CA PHE A 70 -5.50 -11.89 8.37
C PHE A 70 -4.34 -12.81 8.77
N GLU A 71 -4.61 -14.10 9.01
CA GLU A 71 -3.57 -15.09 9.30
C GLU A 71 -2.52 -15.16 8.18
N LEU A 72 -2.98 -15.25 6.93
CA LEU A 72 -2.08 -15.26 5.77
C LEU A 72 -1.32 -13.94 5.60
N GLY A 73 -1.99 -12.82 5.78
CA GLY A 73 -1.37 -11.50 5.71
C GLY A 73 -0.31 -11.32 6.80
N GLU A 74 -0.59 -11.75 8.03
CA GLU A 74 0.36 -11.68 9.14
C GLU A 74 1.57 -12.59 8.92
N TYR A 75 1.34 -13.80 8.39
CA TYR A 75 2.42 -14.69 7.98
C TYR A 75 3.32 -14.04 6.93
N THR A 76 2.73 -13.42 5.90
CA THR A 76 3.48 -12.73 4.84
C THR A 76 4.28 -11.56 5.40
N ARG A 77 3.66 -10.73 6.25
CA ARG A 77 4.30 -9.57 6.87
C ARG A 77 5.52 -9.97 7.72
N ARG A 78 5.37 -10.98 8.57
CA ARG A 78 6.47 -11.50 9.41
C ARG A 78 7.57 -12.19 8.62
N GLY A 79 7.24 -12.75 7.46
CA GLY A 79 8.20 -13.32 6.53
C GLY A 79 9.05 -12.27 5.80
N THR A 80 8.76 -10.98 5.97
CA THR A 80 9.55 -9.90 5.39
C THR A 80 10.66 -9.51 6.37
N ASP A 81 11.91 -9.78 6.02
CA ASP A 81 13.08 -9.65 6.90
C ASP A 81 13.19 -8.27 7.59
N VAL A 82 12.81 -7.21 6.89
CA VAL A 82 12.89 -5.83 7.42
C VAL A 82 11.87 -5.58 8.54
N TYR A 83 10.74 -6.28 8.58
CA TYR A 83 9.65 -5.98 9.51
C TYR A 83 10.07 -6.12 10.98
N GLU A 84 10.65 -7.26 11.34
CA GLU A 84 11.04 -7.54 12.74
C GLU A 84 12.18 -6.61 13.21
N VAL A 85 13.08 -6.23 12.29
CA VAL A 85 14.21 -5.36 12.61
C VAL A 85 13.79 -3.89 12.68
N ALA A 86 12.98 -3.43 11.72
CA ALA A 86 12.59 -2.01 11.65
C ALA A 86 11.46 -1.65 12.63
N LYS A 87 10.62 -2.59 13.03
CA LYS A 87 9.48 -2.31 13.91
C LYS A 87 9.86 -1.55 15.18
N PRO A 88 10.83 -1.99 16.01
CA PRO A 88 11.21 -1.26 17.24
C PRO A 88 11.76 0.15 16.94
N GLU A 89 12.51 0.32 15.86
CA GLU A 89 13.05 1.61 15.43
C GLU A 89 11.95 2.59 15.01
N VAL A 90 10.92 2.07 14.32
CA VAL A 90 9.73 2.86 13.91
C VAL A 90 8.87 3.24 15.12
N ASP A 91 8.77 2.36 16.13
CA ASP A 91 8.10 2.67 17.40
C ASP A 91 8.85 3.80 18.14
N GLU A 92 10.18 3.69 18.29
CA GLU A 92 11.02 4.69 18.93
C GLU A 92 10.95 6.04 18.19
N LEU A 93 11.04 6.03 16.87
CA LEU A 93 10.89 7.22 16.04
C LEU A 93 9.55 7.92 16.27
N ALA A 94 8.45 7.17 16.32
CA ALA A 94 7.12 7.74 16.58
C ALA A 94 7.03 8.36 17.98
N GLU A 95 7.61 7.72 19.00
CA GLU A 95 7.67 8.24 20.36
C GLU A 95 8.51 9.52 20.44
N GLU A 96 9.69 9.54 19.81
CA GLU A 96 10.61 10.68 19.84
C GLU A 96 10.02 11.92 19.16
N VAL A 97 9.40 11.76 17.98
CA VAL A 97 8.84 12.89 17.22
C VAL A 97 7.41 13.27 17.65
N GLY A 98 6.72 12.37 18.36
CA GLY A 98 5.32 12.53 18.75
C GLY A 98 4.31 12.42 17.61
N GLU A 99 4.74 12.11 16.39
CA GLU A 99 3.91 12.03 15.19
C GLU A 99 3.77 10.57 14.70
N MET A 100 3.21 10.36 13.51
CA MET A 100 3.10 9.04 12.92
C MET A 100 4.39 8.65 12.22
N ALA A 101 4.94 7.48 12.53
CA ALA A 101 6.06 6.89 11.80
C ALA A 101 5.60 5.65 11.02
N ASN A 102 6.11 5.48 9.80
CA ASN A 102 5.65 4.44 8.89
C ASN A 102 6.82 3.70 8.27
N LEU A 103 6.64 2.39 8.07
CA LEU A 103 7.50 1.52 7.28
C LEU A 103 6.77 1.10 6.01
N MET A 104 7.41 1.29 4.87
CA MET A 104 6.91 0.89 3.55
C MET A 104 7.94 0.06 2.80
N ILE A 105 7.48 -0.92 2.06
CA ILE A 105 8.25 -1.63 1.06
C ILE A 105 7.59 -1.49 -0.30
N GLU A 106 8.37 -1.70 -1.35
CA GLU A 106 7.82 -1.89 -2.68
C GLU A 106 7.34 -3.35 -2.85
N ASP A 107 6.18 -3.54 -3.46
CA ASP A 107 5.65 -4.83 -3.88
C ASP A 107 4.85 -4.68 -5.17
N HIS A 108 5.33 -5.29 -6.25
CA HIS A 108 4.72 -5.24 -7.58
C HIS A 108 4.47 -3.81 -8.10
N GLY A 109 5.43 -2.91 -7.93
CA GLY A 109 5.36 -1.52 -8.41
C GLY A 109 4.53 -0.58 -7.54
N MET A 110 4.02 -1.05 -6.41
CA MET A 110 3.25 -0.27 -5.45
C MET A 110 3.96 -0.21 -4.09
N GLY A 111 3.79 0.90 -3.38
CA GLY A 111 4.21 0.99 -2.00
C GLY A 111 3.20 0.31 -1.07
N VAL A 112 3.66 -0.57 -0.18
CA VAL A 112 2.83 -1.26 0.81
C VAL A 112 3.23 -0.84 2.21
N TYR A 113 2.29 -0.30 2.98
CA TYR A 113 2.51 0.00 4.40
C TYR A 113 2.65 -1.29 5.20
N LEU A 114 3.87 -1.60 5.60
CA LEU A 114 4.18 -2.81 6.35
C LEU A 114 3.96 -2.62 7.86
N TYR A 115 4.24 -1.40 8.36
CA TYR A 115 4.04 -1.03 9.74
C TYR A 115 3.73 0.47 9.90
N ILE A 116 2.96 0.81 10.94
CA ILE A 116 2.57 2.17 11.31
C ILE A 116 2.64 2.27 12.83
N ALA A 117 3.50 3.12 13.34
CA ALA A 117 3.56 3.53 14.75
C ALA A 117 2.93 4.92 14.92
N ARG A 118 2.38 5.19 16.09
CA ARG A 118 1.71 6.46 16.40
C ARG A 118 2.28 7.07 17.65
N GLY A 119 2.85 8.25 17.54
CA GLY A 119 3.25 9.08 18.65
C GLY A 119 2.05 9.76 19.34
N GLU A 120 2.31 10.44 20.44
CA GLU A 120 1.30 11.07 21.31
C GLU A 120 0.43 12.10 20.57
N ASN A 121 1.02 12.83 19.60
CA ASN A 121 0.34 13.88 18.84
C ASN A 121 -0.14 13.43 17.47
N ALA A 122 0.03 12.14 17.13
CA ALA A 122 -0.29 11.62 15.81
C ALA A 122 -1.77 11.83 15.44
N VAL A 123 -2.01 12.42 14.28
CA VAL A 123 -3.37 12.56 13.75
C VAL A 123 -3.87 11.25 13.17
N ASN A 124 -5.18 11.08 13.18
CA ASN A 124 -5.78 9.88 12.62
C ASN A 124 -5.89 10.03 11.09
N LEU A 125 -4.98 9.40 10.37
CA LEU A 125 -5.03 9.29 8.91
C LEU A 125 -5.73 7.98 8.52
N ASP A 126 -6.37 7.97 7.34
CA ASP A 126 -7.03 6.76 6.81
C ASP A 126 -6.03 5.75 6.19
N THR A 127 -4.77 5.85 6.58
CA THR A 127 -3.73 4.91 6.18
C THR A 127 -3.72 3.72 7.13
N LYS A 128 -3.78 2.52 6.58
CA LYS A 128 -3.80 1.25 7.32
C LYS A 128 -2.63 0.35 6.89
N ILE A 129 -2.19 -0.53 7.77
CA ILE A 129 -1.23 -1.59 7.42
C ILE A 129 -1.83 -2.42 6.28
N GLY A 130 -1.03 -2.74 5.26
CA GLY A 130 -1.45 -3.42 4.05
C GLY A 130 -2.05 -2.51 2.97
N THR A 131 -2.25 -1.20 3.25
CA THR A 131 -2.65 -0.24 2.21
C THR A 131 -1.57 -0.18 1.13
N ARG A 132 -2.01 -0.25 -0.12
CA ARG A 132 -1.17 -0.06 -1.32
C ARG A 132 -1.38 1.34 -1.86
N GLN A 133 -0.29 1.98 -2.31
CA GLN A 133 -0.34 3.30 -2.94
C GLN A 133 0.65 3.43 -4.09
N TYR A 134 0.43 4.39 -4.96
CA TYR A 134 1.38 4.75 -6.00
C TYR A 134 2.65 5.33 -5.38
N LEU A 135 3.82 4.91 -5.85
CA LEU A 135 5.09 5.31 -5.25
C LEU A 135 5.38 6.81 -5.40
N HIS A 136 5.00 7.43 -6.51
CA HIS A 136 5.26 8.86 -6.76
C HIS A 136 4.45 9.82 -5.88
N THR A 137 3.39 9.35 -5.20
CA THR A 137 2.45 10.22 -4.47
C THR A 137 2.88 10.56 -3.03
N SER A 138 3.98 10.01 -2.53
CA SER A 138 4.39 10.23 -1.13
C SER A 138 5.89 10.26 -0.94
N ALA A 139 6.35 10.84 0.17
CA ALA A 139 7.77 10.83 0.54
C ALA A 139 8.34 9.41 0.61
N LEU A 140 7.61 8.43 1.22
CA LEU A 140 8.02 7.02 1.27
C LEU A 140 8.24 6.45 -0.12
N GLY A 141 7.26 6.60 -1.00
CA GLY A 141 7.34 6.05 -2.33
C GLY A 141 8.40 6.74 -3.19
N LYS A 142 8.55 8.08 -3.11
CA LYS A 142 9.62 8.80 -3.80
C LYS A 142 11.00 8.42 -3.29
N SER A 143 11.14 8.16 -1.98
CA SER A 143 12.38 7.61 -1.42
C SER A 143 12.71 6.22 -1.98
N ILE A 144 11.70 5.37 -2.18
CA ILE A 144 11.86 4.06 -2.83
C ILE A 144 12.24 4.24 -4.30
N LEU A 145 11.48 5.03 -5.09
CA LEU A 145 11.76 5.28 -6.51
C LEU A 145 13.16 5.86 -6.76
N ALA A 146 13.63 6.74 -5.87
CA ALA A 146 14.94 7.35 -5.99
C ALA A 146 16.10 6.35 -5.84
N ASN A 147 15.86 5.22 -5.17
CA ASN A 147 16.88 4.23 -4.83
C ASN A 147 16.66 2.86 -5.49
N MET A 148 15.62 2.70 -6.33
CA MET A 148 15.40 1.47 -7.08
C MET A 148 16.21 1.47 -8.40
N PRO A 149 16.48 0.28 -8.97
CA PRO A 149 17.12 0.15 -10.29
C PRO A 149 16.29 0.85 -11.39
N ASP A 150 16.99 1.45 -12.36
CA ASP A 150 16.33 2.19 -13.47
C ASP A 150 15.32 1.32 -14.25
N GLU A 151 15.64 0.04 -14.48
CA GLU A 151 14.75 -0.88 -15.19
C GLU A 151 13.42 -1.13 -14.42
N GLU A 152 13.49 -1.20 -13.08
CA GLU A 152 12.31 -1.33 -12.23
C GLU A 152 11.50 -0.04 -12.20
N PHE A 153 12.18 1.12 -12.12
CA PHE A 153 11.55 2.44 -12.19
C PHE A 153 10.74 2.60 -13.50
N GLU A 154 11.35 2.29 -14.65
CA GLU A 154 10.66 2.33 -15.94
C GLU A 154 9.43 1.40 -15.96
N SER A 155 9.56 0.18 -15.45
CA SER A 155 8.46 -0.76 -15.36
C SER A 155 7.29 -0.25 -14.50
N VAL A 156 7.60 0.44 -13.40
CA VAL A 156 6.59 1.06 -12.52
C VAL A 156 5.83 2.16 -13.26
N LEU A 157 6.54 3.05 -13.95
CA LEU A 157 5.90 4.14 -14.70
C LEU A 157 5.08 3.63 -15.88
N ASP A 158 5.57 2.63 -16.61
CA ASP A 158 4.85 2.03 -17.73
C ASP A 158 3.54 1.35 -17.30
N GLU A 159 3.52 0.76 -16.09
CA GLU A 159 2.35 0.04 -15.60
C GLU A 159 1.31 0.95 -14.95
N TYR A 160 1.75 1.89 -14.12
CA TYR A 160 0.86 2.67 -13.26
C TYR A 160 0.70 4.12 -13.69
N GLY A 161 1.64 4.66 -14.49
CA GLY A 161 1.68 6.08 -14.79
C GLY A 161 1.88 6.94 -13.55
N LEU A 162 1.44 8.18 -13.63
CA LEU A 162 1.52 9.18 -12.56
C LEU A 162 0.13 9.78 -12.26
N PRO A 163 -0.85 9.00 -11.77
CA PRO A 163 -2.16 9.54 -11.44
C PRO A 163 -2.09 10.52 -10.26
N ALA A 164 -2.89 11.58 -10.31
CA ALA A 164 -3.00 12.57 -9.24
C ALA A 164 -3.88 12.04 -8.10
N GLU A 165 -3.42 12.18 -6.86
CA GLU A 165 -4.19 11.95 -5.62
C GLU A 165 -4.69 13.29 -5.04
N THR A 166 -3.86 14.34 -5.16
CA THR A 166 -4.19 15.71 -4.78
C THR A 166 -3.79 16.69 -5.89
N PRO A 167 -4.18 17.97 -5.82
CA PRO A 167 -3.68 18.99 -6.75
C PRO A 167 -2.16 19.19 -6.71
N ASN A 168 -1.49 18.77 -5.64
CA ASN A 168 -0.06 18.92 -5.46
C ASN A 168 0.75 17.69 -5.92
N THR A 169 0.09 16.59 -6.27
CA THR A 169 0.77 15.38 -6.73
C THR A 169 1.57 15.66 -8.00
N VAL A 170 2.84 15.28 -8.02
CA VAL A 170 3.69 15.35 -9.23
C VAL A 170 3.17 14.36 -10.27
N THR A 171 2.74 14.87 -11.42
CA THR A 171 2.17 14.07 -12.53
C THR A 171 2.98 14.17 -13.81
N ASP A 172 4.02 15.02 -13.84
CA ASP A 172 4.96 15.13 -14.95
C ASP A 172 6.21 14.29 -14.67
N ARG A 173 6.60 13.49 -15.67
CA ARG A 173 7.74 12.58 -15.54
C ARG A 173 9.06 13.32 -15.33
N ALA A 174 9.31 14.39 -16.07
CA ALA A 174 10.57 15.12 -15.98
C ALA A 174 10.70 15.84 -14.63
N GLU A 175 9.58 16.34 -14.09
CA GLU A 175 9.52 16.90 -12.75
C GLU A 175 9.83 15.83 -11.70
N LEU A 176 9.22 14.65 -11.79
CA LEU A 176 9.49 13.53 -10.87
C LEU A 176 10.97 13.12 -10.94
N GLU A 177 11.53 12.91 -12.13
CA GLU A 177 12.95 12.53 -12.30
C GLU A 177 13.90 13.55 -11.65
N GLY A 178 13.66 14.85 -11.85
CA GLY A 178 14.44 15.91 -11.20
C GLY A 178 14.31 15.89 -9.66
N GLU A 179 13.12 15.57 -9.14
CA GLU A 179 12.92 15.42 -7.71
C GLU A 179 13.64 14.19 -7.15
N LEU A 180 13.62 13.05 -7.86
CA LEU A 180 14.33 11.84 -7.48
C LEU A 180 15.86 12.03 -7.45
N GLU A 181 16.43 12.81 -8.40
CA GLU A 181 17.85 13.19 -8.35
C GLU A 181 18.17 13.99 -7.08
N ALA A 182 17.34 14.99 -6.77
CA ALA A 182 17.51 15.79 -5.56
C ALA A 182 17.36 14.94 -4.27
N ILE A 183 16.51 13.89 -4.28
CA ILE A 183 16.38 12.95 -3.17
C ILE A 183 17.64 12.10 -3.02
N ARG A 184 18.23 11.61 -4.11
CA ARG A 184 19.50 10.86 -4.08
C ARG A 184 20.63 11.70 -3.47
N ASP A 185 20.71 12.97 -3.85
CA ASP A 185 21.76 13.89 -3.39
C ASP A 185 21.64 14.23 -1.89
N ARG A 186 20.42 14.48 -1.40
CA ARG A 186 20.20 14.89 0.01
C ARG A 186 19.90 13.71 0.96
N GLY A 187 19.63 12.51 0.45
CA GLY A 187 19.35 11.29 1.22
C GLY A 187 17.94 11.21 1.83
N VAL A 188 17.07 12.21 1.61
CA VAL A 188 15.71 12.25 2.16
C VAL A 188 14.71 12.74 1.12
N ALA A 189 13.49 12.23 1.19
CA ALA A 189 12.35 12.66 0.38
C ALA A 189 11.37 13.49 1.22
N PHE A 190 10.71 14.44 0.57
CA PHE A 190 9.62 15.20 1.17
C PHE A 190 8.33 14.98 0.37
N ASP A 191 7.20 15.10 1.07
CA ASP A 191 5.86 15.12 0.51
C ASP A 191 5.16 16.38 1.02
N GLY A 192 4.85 17.27 0.11
CA GLY A 192 4.20 18.55 0.34
C GLY A 192 2.69 18.48 0.10
N GLU A 193 1.97 17.60 0.80
CA GLU A 193 0.51 17.42 0.62
C GLU A 193 0.15 16.72 -0.71
N GLU A 194 1.06 15.91 -1.25
CA GLU A 194 0.89 15.22 -2.52
C GLU A 194 0.02 13.97 -2.40
N ARG A 195 0.08 13.30 -1.23
CA ARG A 195 -0.73 12.12 -0.92
C ARG A 195 -2.06 12.48 -0.27
N ALA A 196 -2.07 13.49 0.59
CA ALA A 196 -3.26 13.96 1.30
C ALA A 196 -3.11 15.42 1.68
N GLU A 197 -4.11 16.25 1.37
CA GLU A 197 -4.13 17.64 1.75
C GLU A 197 -4.01 17.84 3.27
N GLY A 198 -3.24 18.82 3.69
CA GLY A 198 -2.97 19.13 5.09
C GLY A 198 -1.97 18.21 5.79
N ILE A 199 -1.39 17.22 5.08
CA ILE A 199 -0.39 16.28 5.61
C ILE A 199 0.93 16.47 4.87
N ARG A 200 2.02 16.51 5.63
CA ARG A 200 3.38 16.49 5.12
C ARG A 200 4.14 15.30 5.66
N CYS A 201 5.09 14.84 4.87
CA CYS A 201 5.93 13.71 5.26
C CYS A 201 7.39 13.99 4.90
N VAL A 202 8.30 13.40 5.69
CA VAL A 202 9.69 13.22 5.35
C VAL A 202 10.01 11.74 5.41
N ALA A 203 10.81 11.24 4.45
CA ALA A 203 11.17 9.82 4.39
C ALA A 203 12.64 9.64 4.02
N ALA A 204 13.20 8.51 4.47
CA ALA A 204 14.53 8.06 4.11
C ALA A 204 14.48 6.59 3.65
N PRO A 205 15.39 6.18 2.73
CA PRO A 205 15.47 4.79 2.29
C PRO A 205 16.06 3.90 3.39
N ILE A 206 15.63 2.66 3.41
CA ILE A 206 16.27 1.58 4.17
C ILE A 206 17.02 0.72 3.16
N THR A 207 18.33 0.58 3.36
CA THR A 207 19.20 -0.22 2.50
C THR A 207 19.93 -1.29 3.29
N ASP A 208 20.31 -2.38 2.62
CA ASP A 208 21.19 -3.39 3.21
C ASP A 208 22.66 -2.89 3.26
N GLN A 209 23.53 -3.74 3.80
CA GLN A 209 24.98 -3.45 3.90
C GLN A 209 25.67 -3.30 2.55
N ARG A 210 25.04 -3.71 1.46
CA ARG A 210 25.54 -3.61 0.09
C ARG A 210 24.97 -2.39 -0.64
N GLY A 211 24.09 -1.63 0.03
CA GLY A 211 23.39 -0.48 -0.56
C GLY A 211 22.14 -0.85 -1.36
N SER A 212 21.70 -2.11 -1.34
CA SER A 212 20.47 -2.51 -2.03
C SER A 212 19.25 -2.01 -1.26
N LEU A 213 18.29 -1.44 -1.97
CA LEU A 213 17.04 -0.95 -1.39
C LEU A 213 16.23 -2.09 -0.76
N ILE A 214 15.76 -1.88 0.47
CA ILE A 214 14.85 -2.79 1.17
C ILE A 214 13.45 -2.16 1.31
N GLY A 215 13.40 -0.86 1.56
CA GLY A 215 12.16 -0.12 1.77
C GLY A 215 12.43 1.33 2.17
N ALA A 216 11.49 1.96 2.84
CA ALA A 216 11.63 3.31 3.35
C ALA A 216 10.92 3.48 4.70
N VAL A 217 11.42 4.40 5.51
CA VAL A 217 10.80 4.87 6.76
C VAL A 217 10.40 6.33 6.61
N SER A 218 9.30 6.75 7.23
CA SER A 218 8.87 8.16 7.22
C SER A 218 8.30 8.61 8.55
N VAL A 219 8.32 9.94 8.73
CA VAL A 219 7.50 10.66 9.70
C VAL A 219 6.44 11.44 8.93
N SER A 220 5.20 11.36 9.39
CA SER A 220 4.04 12.02 8.78
C SER A 220 3.23 12.76 9.84
N GLY A 221 2.83 13.99 9.53
CA GLY A 221 2.03 14.80 10.43
C GLY A 221 1.37 15.98 9.72
N PRO A 222 0.57 16.79 10.44
CA PRO A 222 -0.08 17.95 9.88
C PRO A 222 0.91 18.96 9.32
N SER A 223 0.59 19.58 8.18
CA SER A 223 1.43 20.62 7.54
C SER A 223 1.68 21.85 8.43
N SER A 224 0.82 22.07 9.42
CA SER A 224 1.01 23.13 10.44
C SER A 224 2.15 22.84 11.42
N ARG A 225 2.53 21.57 11.61
CA ARG A 225 3.60 21.14 12.53
C ARG A 225 4.86 20.70 11.79
N LEU A 226 4.72 20.01 10.65
CA LEU A 226 5.85 19.66 9.77
C LEU A 226 6.05 20.76 8.72
N LYS A 227 7.08 21.58 8.93
CA LYS A 227 7.39 22.76 8.08
C LYS A 227 8.57 22.48 7.15
#